data_501f5b07cb0020c1391a379ef855f49f
#
_entry.id   501f5b07cb0020c1391a379ef855f49f
#
_cell.length_a   1.000
_cell.length_b   1.000
_cell.length_c   1.000
_cell.angle_alpha   90.00
_cell.angle_beta   90.00
_cell.angle_gamma   90.00
#
_symmetry.space_group_name_H-M   'P 1'
#
loop_
_entity.id
_entity.type
_entity.pdbx_description
1 polymer ?
#
loop_
_entity_poly.entity_id
_entity_poly.type
_entity_poly.pdbx_seq_one_letter_code
_entity_poly.pdbx_strand_id
1 'polypeptide(L)'
;MTVRRDSRAVAAFFDLDGTLIPEPSLEWRFVCELRSNGRIPPVNYLRWCSEALRLLPQGLSVVRHNNKRYLEGLCADCAFSHMRTIGFFAEGIARVAWHAELGHTIVLLTGTLQALARLAASALECELEGRGLQVQVHICATRLEELNGRWTSAIAGEALYGPEKARCLQKFARNSGINPARSHGYANSITDRFFLFSVGHPHAVNPDKKLEALARKDTWPTWHWSTERQADWSATKRFADNNYQIEEPA
;
A
#
# COMPACT_ATOMS: atom_id res chain seq x y z
N MET A 1 -2.27 39.83 -11.34
CA MET A 1 -2.93 38.85 -10.49
C MET A 1 -1.85 37.91 -9.97
N THR A 2 -1.47 38.03 -8.69
CA THR A 2 -0.46 37.16 -8.06
C THR A 2 -1.14 35.83 -7.79
N VAL A 3 -0.82 34.79 -8.57
CA VAL A 3 -1.22 33.40 -8.27
C VAL A 3 -0.58 33.05 -6.93
N ARG A 4 -1.36 33.00 -5.85
CA ARG A 4 -0.90 32.45 -4.57
C ARG A 4 -0.50 31.00 -4.83
N ARG A 5 0.81 30.70 -4.87
CA ARG A 5 1.30 29.32 -4.85
C ARG A 5 0.66 28.64 -3.64
N ASP A 6 -0.07 27.57 -3.87
CA ASP A 6 -0.63 26.73 -2.80
C ASP A 6 0.54 26.13 -2.01
N SER A 7 0.73 26.60 -0.78
CA SER A 7 1.86 26.22 0.08
C SER A 7 1.67 24.85 0.75
N ARG A 8 0.55 24.16 0.47
CA ARG A 8 0.30 22.84 1.06
C ARG A 8 1.34 21.80 0.59
N ALA A 9 1.72 20.90 1.51
CA ALA A 9 2.68 19.85 1.25
C ALA A 9 2.23 18.89 0.14
N VAL A 10 3.19 18.22 -0.47
CA VAL A 10 2.99 17.17 -1.47
C VAL A 10 3.21 15.81 -0.81
N ALA A 11 2.42 14.80 -1.17
CA ALA A 11 2.61 13.43 -0.74
C ALA A 11 2.74 12.47 -1.92
N ALA A 12 3.39 11.33 -1.66
CA ALA A 12 3.38 10.16 -2.53
C ALA A 12 2.67 9.01 -1.81
N PHE A 13 1.53 8.60 -2.37
CA PHE A 13 0.70 7.51 -1.86
C PHE A 13 1.03 6.24 -2.62
N PHE A 14 1.46 5.22 -1.93
CA PHE A 14 1.81 3.93 -2.51
C PHE A 14 0.86 2.85 -2.01
N ASP A 15 0.24 2.11 -2.93
CA ASP A 15 -0.27 0.80 -2.58
C ASP A 15 0.91 -0.14 -2.28
N LEU A 16 0.65 -1.23 -1.57
CA LEU A 16 1.69 -2.12 -1.07
C LEU A 16 1.84 -3.38 -1.94
N ASP A 17 0.82 -4.23 -1.92
CA ASP A 17 0.86 -5.56 -2.54
C ASP A 17 0.73 -5.50 -4.07
N GLY A 18 1.72 -6.04 -4.79
CA GLY A 18 1.82 -5.94 -6.25
C GLY A 18 2.32 -4.58 -6.75
N THR A 19 2.48 -3.59 -5.85
CA THR A 19 2.98 -2.24 -6.15
C THR A 19 4.40 -2.06 -5.61
N LEU A 20 4.59 -1.98 -4.30
CA LEU A 20 5.93 -1.92 -3.69
C LEU A 20 6.50 -3.31 -3.39
N ILE A 21 5.65 -4.26 -3.07
CA ILE A 21 6.00 -5.65 -2.74
C ILE A 21 5.48 -6.57 -3.84
N PRO A 22 6.33 -7.52 -4.35
CA PRO A 22 5.89 -8.51 -5.32
C PRO A 22 4.77 -9.42 -4.77
N GLU A 23 3.90 -9.89 -5.65
CA GLU A 23 2.95 -10.96 -5.31
C GLU A 23 3.68 -12.27 -4.88
N PRO A 24 3.09 -13.09 -4.02
CA PRO A 24 1.76 -12.95 -3.42
C PRO A 24 1.73 -11.91 -2.30
N SER A 25 0.52 -11.39 -2.01
CA SER A 25 0.30 -10.33 -1.02
C SER A 25 0.90 -10.65 0.36
N LEU A 26 1.28 -9.61 1.10
CA LEU A 26 1.88 -9.75 2.43
C LEU A 26 0.94 -10.46 3.41
N GLU A 27 -0.36 -10.17 3.33
CA GLU A 27 -1.37 -10.87 4.13
C GLU A 27 -1.44 -12.37 3.79
N TRP A 28 -1.37 -12.74 2.51
CA TRP A 28 -1.34 -14.14 2.11
C TRP A 28 -0.10 -14.88 2.62
N ARG A 29 1.08 -14.26 2.50
CA ARG A 29 2.33 -14.82 3.05
C ARG A 29 2.21 -15.06 4.55
N PHE A 30 1.64 -14.08 5.27
CA PHE A 30 1.40 -14.17 6.70
C PHE A 30 0.45 -15.32 7.07
N VAL A 31 -0.67 -15.46 6.36
CA VAL A 31 -1.61 -16.59 6.56
C VAL A 31 -0.94 -17.93 6.32
N CYS A 32 -0.15 -18.06 5.25
CA CYS A 32 0.58 -19.29 4.95
C CYS A 32 1.56 -19.65 6.08
N GLU A 33 2.25 -18.65 6.63
CA GLU A 33 3.17 -18.84 7.74
C GLU A 33 2.46 -19.25 9.03
N LEU A 34 1.37 -18.57 9.40
CA LEU A 34 0.55 -18.96 10.55
C LEU A 34 0.03 -20.39 10.42
N ARG A 35 -0.37 -20.78 9.20
CA ARG A 35 -0.85 -22.13 8.90
C ARG A 35 0.25 -23.18 9.03
N SER A 36 1.42 -22.94 8.43
CA SER A 36 2.56 -23.88 8.47
C SER A 36 3.07 -24.10 9.89
N ASN A 37 2.96 -23.10 10.76
CA ASN A 37 3.35 -23.16 12.16
C ASN A 37 2.22 -23.63 13.10
N GLY A 38 1.08 -24.07 12.56
CA GLY A 38 -0.07 -24.53 13.36
C GLY A 38 -0.67 -23.47 14.29
N ARG A 39 -0.47 -22.19 13.99
CA ARG A 39 -0.92 -21.08 14.83
C ARG A 39 -2.40 -20.77 14.69
N ILE A 40 -3.04 -21.16 13.58
CA ILE A 40 -4.48 -20.92 13.37
C ILE A 40 -5.27 -22.04 14.03
N PRO A 41 -6.09 -21.77 15.05
CA PRO A 41 -6.93 -22.78 15.67
C PRO A 41 -7.88 -23.42 14.64
N PRO A 42 -8.10 -24.75 14.66
CA PRO A 42 -8.99 -25.42 13.70
C PRO A 42 -10.41 -24.81 13.65
N VAL A 43 -10.94 -24.35 14.76
CA VAL A 43 -12.25 -23.70 14.84
C VAL A 43 -12.30 -22.40 13.99
N ASN A 44 -11.18 -21.71 13.81
CA ASN A 44 -11.14 -20.48 13.02
C ASN A 44 -11.34 -20.73 11.52
N TYR A 45 -10.98 -21.93 11.01
CA TYR A 45 -11.31 -22.31 9.63
C TYR A 45 -12.82 -22.48 9.46
N LEU A 46 -13.50 -23.11 10.43
CA LEU A 46 -14.95 -23.24 10.40
C LEU A 46 -15.64 -21.87 10.47
N ARG A 47 -15.17 -21.00 11.36
CA ARG A 47 -15.67 -19.62 11.47
C ARG A 47 -15.45 -18.84 10.18
N TRP A 48 -14.28 -19.00 9.55
CA TRP A 48 -13.97 -18.35 8.27
C TRP A 48 -14.91 -18.84 7.16
N CYS A 49 -15.14 -20.16 7.05
CA CYS A 49 -16.08 -20.74 6.07
C CYS A 49 -17.50 -20.22 6.29
N SER A 50 -17.99 -20.22 7.53
CA SER A 50 -19.33 -19.68 7.88
C SER A 50 -19.47 -18.22 7.49
N GLU A 51 -18.48 -17.40 7.82
CA GLU A 51 -18.46 -15.96 7.47
C GLU A 51 -18.34 -15.75 5.95
N ALA A 52 -17.55 -16.57 5.25
CA ALA A 52 -17.44 -16.52 3.81
C ALA A 52 -18.80 -16.77 3.13
N LEU A 53 -19.54 -17.78 3.58
CA LEU A 53 -20.90 -18.05 3.08
C LEU A 53 -21.86 -16.89 3.35
N ARG A 54 -21.77 -16.25 4.52
CA ARG A 54 -22.58 -15.08 4.88
C ARG A 54 -22.28 -13.85 4.01
N LEU A 55 -21.02 -13.64 3.66
CA LEU A 55 -20.56 -12.48 2.86
C LEU A 55 -20.64 -12.71 1.36
N LEU A 56 -20.71 -13.97 0.90
CA LEU A 56 -20.68 -14.33 -0.51
C LEU A 56 -21.74 -13.62 -1.38
N PRO A 57 -23.01 -13.40 -0.91
CA PRO A 57 -23.99 -12.64 -1.66
C PRO A 57 -23.59 -11.19 -1.97
N GLN A 58 -22.66 -10.60 -1.18
CA GLN A 58 -22.15 -9.26 -1.38
C GLN A 58 -20.96 -9.23 -2.36
N GLY A 59 -20.46 -10.40 -2.77
CA GLY A 59 -19.39 -10.57 -3.73
C GLY A 59 -18.08 -11.09 -3.14
N LEU A 60 -17.28 -11.77 -3.96
CA LEU A 60 -15.99 -12.36 -3.58
C LEU A 60 -14.98 -11.32 -3.05
N SER A 61 -15.03 -10.10 -3.56
CA SER A 61 -14.17 -9.00 -3.09
C SER A 61 -14.45 -8.68 -1.62
N VAL A 62 -15.74 -8.66 -1.22
CA VAL A 62 -16.14 -8.42 0.17
C VAL A 62 -15.65 -9.55 1.07
N VAL A 63 -15.82 -10.82 0.64
CA VAL A 63 -15.28 -11.97 1.38
C VAL A 63 -13.77 -11.82 1.60
N ARG A 64 -13.02 -11.53 0.53
CA ARG A 64 -11.56 -11.40 0.60
C ARG A 64 -11.10 -10.32 1.58
N HIS A 65 -11.71 -9.15 1.55
CA HIS A 65 -11.25 -8.00 2.33
C HIS A 65 -11.82 -7.95 3.74
N ASN A 66 -13.05 -8.42 3.97
CA ASN A 66 -13.74 -8.26 5.24
C ASN A 66 -13.69 -9.51 6.12
N ASN A 67 -13.46 -10.71 5.56
CA ASN A 67 -13.44 -11.93 6.36
C ASN A 67 -12.04 -12.16 6.96
N LYS A 68 -11.88 -11.80 8.23
CA LYS A 68 -10.63 -11.98 9.00
C LYS A 68 -10.79 -13.02 10.13
N ARG A 69 -11.83 -13.88 10.06
CA ARG A 69 -12.15 -14.89 11.10
C ARG A 69 -11.00 -15.87 11.39
N TYR A 70 -10.10 -16.10 10.44
CA TYR A 70 -8.91 -16.94 10.65
C TYR A 70 -7.94 -16.35 11.69
N LEU A 71 -8.01 -15.05 11.98
CA LEU A 71 -7.16 -14.35 12.96
C LEU A 71 -7.79 -14.25 14.36
N GLU A 72 -9.02 -14.68 14.55
CA GLU A 72 -9.75 -14.51 15.80
C GLU A 72 -9.02 -15.17 16.99
N GLY A 73 -8.81 -14.40 18.04
CA GLY A 73 -8.12 -14.85 19.26
C GLY A 73 -6.60 -14.92 19.16
N LEU A 74 -5.99 -14.62 18.01
CA LEU A 74 -4.53 -14.58 17.89
C LEU A 74 -3.98 -13.31 18.53
N CYS A 75 -2.82 -13.44 19.19
CA CYS A 75 -2.06 -12.31 19.71
C CYS A 75 -1.33 -11.63 18.53
N ALA A 76 -1.52 -10.32 18.38
CA ALA A 76 -0.89 -9.56 17.31
C ALA A 76 0.64 -9.66 17.35
N ASP A 77 1.25 -9.40 18.50
CA ASP A 77 2.71 -9.39 18.65
C ASP A 77 3.34 -10.78 18.43
N CYS A 78 2.65 -11.84 18.92
CA CYS A 78 3.14 -13.21 18.73
C CYS A 78 3.02 -13.72 17.29
N ALA A 79 2.10 -13.15 16.51
CA ALA A 79 1.87 -13.59 15.14
C ALA A 79 3.00 -13.15 14.20
N PHE A 80 3.67 -12.01 14.49
CA PHE A 80 4.69 -11.42 13.61
C PHE A 80 6.12 -11.91 13.88
N SER A 81 6.37 -12.60 14.99
CA SER A 81 7.73 -13.02 15.39
C SER A 81 8.45 -13.91 14.36
N HIS A 82 7.74 -14.42 13.38
CA HIS A 82 8.23 -15.33 12.35
C HIS A 82 8.28 -14.74 10.94
N MET A 83 7.75 -13.55 10.71
CA MET A 83 7.87 -12.90 9.39
C MET A 83 9.32 -12.45 9.15
N ARG A 84 10.03 -13.21 8.29
CA ARG A 84 11.49 -13.06 8.13
C ARG A 84 11.87 -11.83 7.34
N THR A 85 11.47 -11.70 6.09
CA THR A 85 11.96 -10.61 5.25
C THR A 85 10.87 -10.11 4.32
N ILE A 86 10.69 -8.79 4.27
CA ILE A 86 9.82 -8.15 3.31
C ILE A 86 10.70 -7.68 2.15
N GLY A 87 10.55 -8.33 0.99
CA GLY A 87 11.25 -7.92 -0.23
C GLY A 87 10.44 -6.87 -0.98
N PHE A 88 11.09 -5.79 -1.37
CA PHE A 88 10.51 -4.74 -2.21
C PHE A 88 11.03 -4.83 -3.64
N PHE A 89 10.30 -4.28 -4.59
CA PHE A 89 10.85 -3.98 -5.90
C PHE A 89 11.95 -2.92 -5.77
N ALA A 90 13.10 -3.14 -6.40
CA ALA A 90 14.23 -2.20 -6.33
C ALA A 90 13.86 -0.83 -6.90
N GLU A 91 13.11 -0.81 -8.00
CA GLU A 91 12.60 0.40 -8.64
C GLU A 91 11.57 1.11 -7.74
N GLY A 92 10.79 0.33 -6.96
CA GLY A 92 9.85 0.85 -5.98
C GLY A 92 10.56 1.61 -4.87
N ILE A 93 11.63 1.02 -4.30
CA ILE A 93 12.46 1.70 -3.29
C ILE A 93 13.10 2.97 -3.90
N ALA A 94 13.61 2.88 -5.15
CA ALA A 94 14.18 4.03 -5.84
C ALA A 94 13.17 5.17 -6.01
N ARG A 95 11.92 4.82 -6.34
CA ARG A 95 10.84 5.81 -6.48
C ARG A 95 10.47 6.45 -5.14
N VAL A 96 10.41 5.67 -4.07
CA VAL A 96 10.17 6.21 -2.71
C VAL A 96 11.32 7.13 -2.30
N ALA A 97 12.57 6.72 -2.54
CA ALA A 97 13.76 7.54 -2.24
C ALA A 97 13.73 8.88 -2.98
N TRP A 98 13.38 8.88 -4.27
CA TRP A 98 13.23 10.09 -5.07
C TRP A 98 12.19 11.05 -4.47
N HIS A 99 11.03 10.56 -4.03
CA HIS A 99 10.04 11.38 -3.35
C HIS A 99 10.55 11.92 -2.00
N ALA A 100 11.29 11.10 -1.26
CA ALA A 100 11.89 11.51 0.00
C ALA A 100 12.93 12.64 -0.18
N GLU A 101 13.79 12.55 -1.21
CA GLU A 101 14.75 13.59 -1.59
C GLU A 101 14.06 14.92 -1.94
N LEU A 102 12.85 14.88 -2.50
CA LEU A 102 12.03 16.07 -2.79
C LEU A 102 11.27 16.60 -1.56
N GLY A 103 11.39 15.96 -0.40
CA GLY A 103 10.66 16.34 0.81
C GLY A 103 9.17 16.02 0.77
N HIS A 104 8.73 15.11 -0.10
CA HIS A 104 7.34 14.65 -0.15
C HIS A 104 7.03 13.75 1.03
N THR A 105 5.82 13.85 1.57
CA THR A 105 5.31 12.92 2.60
C THR A 105 5.08 11.54 1.99
N ILE A 106 5.70 10.49 2.54
CA ILE A 106 5.54 9.12 2.08
C ILE A 106 4.40 8.45 2.84
N VAL A 107 3.44 7.87 2.11
CA VAL A 107 2.25 7.24 2.68
C VAL A 107 2.01 5.87 2.05
N LEU A 108 1.99 4.81 2.84
CA LEU A 108 1.46 3.50 2.44
C LEU A 108 -0.06 3.52 2.56
N LEU A 109 -0.76 3.32 1.46
CA LEU A 109 -2.22 3.30 1.37
C LEU A 109 -2.68 1.92 0.89
N THR A 110 -2.92 1.00 1.81
CA THR A 110 -3.08 -0.43 1.51
C THR A 110 -4.30 -1.07 2.15
N GLY A 111 -4.85 -2.09 1.48
CA GLY A 111 -5.87 -2.97 2.05
C GLY A 111 -5.33 -3.96 3.08
N THR A 112 -4.03 -4.15 3.12
CA THR A 112 -3.34 -5.05 4.06
C THR A 112 -3.57 -4.64 5.51
N LEU A 113 -3.49 -5.59 6.44
CA LEU A 113 -3.65 -5.35 7.88
C LEU A 113 -2.63 -4.33 8.39
N GLN A 114 -3.07 -3.39 9.22
CA GLN A 114 -2.23 -2.30 9.75
C GLN A 114 -0.96 -2.82 10.41
N ALA A 115 -1.02 -3.92 11.13
CA ALA A 115 0.14 -4.50 11.79
C ALA A 115 1.19 -4.98 10.76
N LEU A 116 0.77 -5.60 9.65
CA LEU A 116 1.66 -5.99 8.55
C LEU A 116 2.19 -4.76 7.80
N ALA A 117 1.34 -3.77 7.58
CA ALA A 117 1.75 -2.51 6.93
C ALA A 117 2.79 -1.74 7.76
N ARG A 118 2.75 -1.81 9.11
CA ARG A 118 3.78 -1.27 9.99
C ARG A 118 5.12 -1.97 9.81
N LEU A 119 5.12 -3.31 9.72
CA LEU A 119 6.35 -4.06 9.43
C LEU A 119 6.94 -3.67 8.08
N ALA A 120 6.08 -3.54 7.06
CA ALA A 120 6.52 -3.09 5.74
C ALA A 120 7.07 -1.66 5.78
N ALA A 121 6.42 -0.75 6.50
CA ALA A 121 6.90 0.62 6.66
C ALA A 121 8.27 0.67 7.34
N SER A 122 8.44 -0.05 8.47
CA SER A 122 9.73 -0.11 9.18
C SER A 122 10.84 -0.74 8.31
N ALA A 123 10.52 -1.78 7.54
CA ALA A 123 11.49 -2.37 6.60
C ALA A 123 11.87 -1.38 5.49
N LEU A 124 10.91 -0.61 4.97
CA LEU A 124 11.15 0.42 3.96
C LEU A 124 11.97 1.58 4.53
N GLU A 125 11.69 2.02 5.75
CA GLU A 125 12.47 3.03 6.47
C GLU A 125 13.93 2.59 6.63
N CYS A 126 14.19 1.34 7.04
CA CYS A 126 15.54 0.78 7.13
C CYS A 126 16.26 0.74 5.76
N GLU A 127 15.57 0.38 4.69
CA GLU A 127 16.13 0.40 3.33
C GLU A 127 16.52 1.83 2.88
N LEU A 128 15.72 2.83 3.26
CA LEU A 128 15.98 4.24 2.97
C LEU A 128 17.11 4.79 3.85
N GLU A 129 17.16 4.41 5.11
CA GLU A 129 18.25 4.79 6.03
C GLU A 129 19.60 4.26 5.54
N GLY A 130 19.65 3.01 5.03
CA GLY A 130 20.81 2.44 4.39
C GLY A 130 21.30 3.24 3.16
N ARG A 131 20.47 4.14 2.64
CA ARG A 131 20.78 5.08 1.53
C ARG A 131 21.03 6.51 2.02
N GLY A 132 21.08 6.73 3.33
CA GLY A 132 21.30 8.03 3.94
C GLY A 132 20.05 8.92 4.01
N LEU A 133 18.85 8.36 3.80
CA LEU A 133 17.58 9.09 3.83
C LEU A 133 16.82 8.74 5.12
N GLN A 134 16.65 9.72 6.00
CA GLN A 134 15.81 9.58 7.20
C GLN A 134 14.38 10.00 6.83
N VAL A 135 13.49 9.03 6.74
CA VAL A 135 12.10 9.22 6.28
C VAL A 135 11.14 8.55 7.26
N GLN A 136 10.10 9.26 7.64
CA GLN A 136 8.96 8.65 8.33
C GLN A 136 7.92 8.21 7.29
N VAL A 137 7.59 6.92 7.27
CA VAL A 137 6.57 6.35 6.40
C VAL A 137 5.23 6.32 7.12
N HIS A 138 4.27 7.12 6.65
CA HIS A 138 2.91 7.13 7.19
C HIS A 138 2.11 5.92 6.66
N ILE A 139 1.13 5.47 7.44
CA ILE A 139 0.36 4.27 7.12
C ILE A 139 -1.13 4.57 7.17
N CYS A 140 -1.81 4.25 6.06
CA CYS A 140 -3.25 4.11 5.95
C CYS A 140 -3.55 2.66 5.56
N ALA A 141 -4.05 1.85 6.49
CA ALA A 141 -4.20 0.40 6.33
C ALA A 141 -5.44 -0.12 7.05
N THR A 142 -5.91 -1.32 6.70
CA THR A 142 -7.04 -1.97 7.35
C THR A 142 -6.69 -2.33 8.79
N ARG A 143 -7.47 -1.83 9.76
CA ARG A 143 -7.25 -2.08 11.17
C ARG A 143 -8.23 -3.13 11.70
N LEU A 144 -7.71 -4.10 12.46
CA LEU A 144 -8.53 -5.01 13.25
C LEU A 144 -8.79 -4.45 14.65
N GLU A 145 -9.93 -4.80 15.21
CA GLU A 145 -10.22 -4.57 16.62
C GLU A 145 -9.44 -5.56 17.49
N GLU A 146 -8.95 -5.07 18.60
CA GLU A 146 -8.21 -5.85 19.60
C GLU A 146 -8.92 -5.78 20.95
N LEU A 147 -9.00 -6.93 21.59
CA LEU A 147 -9.48 -7.06 22.96
C LEU A 147 -8.44 -7.84 23.77
N ASN A 148 -7.91 -7.23 24.83
CA ASN A 148 -6.86 -7.82 25.69
C ASN A 148 -5.63 -8.32 24.90
N GLY A 149 -5.15 -7.54 23.90
CA GLY A 149 -4.01 -7.87 23.06
C GLY A 149 -4.25 -9.00 22.05
N ARG A 150 -5.51 -9.35 21.79
CA ARG A 150 -5.90 -10.37 20.81
C ARG A 150 -6.88 -9.79 19.80
N TRP A 151 -6.73 -10.19 18.55
CA TRP A 151 -7.66 -9.80 17.49
C TRP A 151 -9.03 -10.41 17.67
N THR A 152 -10.07 -9.59 17.53
CA THR A 152 -11.48 -10.03 17.53
C THR A 152 -11.95 -10.51 16.16
N SER A 153 -11.12 -10.35 15.13
CA SER A 153 -11.44 -10.51 13.70
C SER A 153 -12.40 -9.47 13.12
N ALA A 154 -12.97 -8.59 13.92
CA ALA A 154 -13.74 -7.46 13.44
C ALA A 154 -12.81 -6.37 12.90
N ILE A 155 -13.25 -5.69 11.83
CA ILE A 155 -12.52 -4.55 11.27
C ILE A 155 -12.91 -3.29 12.03
N ALA A 156 -11.93 -2.57 12.56
CA ALA A 156 -12.15 -1.29 13.23
C ALA A 156 -12.42 -0.20 12.20
N GLY A 157 -13.69 0.00 11.89
CA GLY A 157 -14.15 0.88 10.82
C GLY A 157 -14.39 0.13 9.52
N GLU A 158 -13.72 0.53 8.44
CA GLU A 158 -13.90 -0.05 7.11
C GLU A 158 -12.59 -0.65 6.58
N ALA A 159 -12.70 -1.75 5.82
CA ALA A 159 -11.56 -2.31 5.09
C ALA A 159 -11.12 -1.35 3.98
N LEU A 160 -9.82 -1.07 3.91
CA LEU A 160 -9.25 -0.09 2.99
C LEU A 160 -9.07 -0.69 1.58
N TYR A 161 -10.14 -0.79 0.81
CA TYR A 161 -10.08 -1.16 -0.60
C TYR A 161 -11.09 -0.34 -1.43
N GLY A 162 -10.84 -0.20 -2.74
CA GLY A 162 -11.73 0.54 -3.62
C GLY A 162 -11.98 1.98 -3.17
N PRO A 163 -13.24 2.44 -3.05
CA PRO A 163 -13.57 3.82 -2.67
C PRO A 163 -13.03 4.22 -1.28
N GLU A 164 -12.87 3.26 -0.36
CA GLU A 164 -12.41 3.55 1.00
C GLU A 164 -10.97 4.04 1.03
N LYS A 165 -10.10 3.56 0.11
CA LYS A 165 -8.76 4.12 -0.06
C LYS A 165 -8.81 5.61 -0.42
N ALA A 166 -9.70 6.00 -1.34
CA ALA A 166 -9.86 7.41 -1.71
C ALA A 166 -10.34 8.27 -0.53
N ARG A 167 -11.32 7.79 0.25
CA ARG A 167 -11.81 8.50 1.45
C ARG A 167 -10.69 8.66 2.49
N CYS A 168 -9.90 7.58 2.71
CA CYS A 168 -8.77 7.62 3.63
C CYS A 168 -7.70 8.63 3.17
N LEU A 169 -7.33 8.63 1.89
CA LEU A 169 -6.42 9.60 1.30
C LEU A 169 -6.90 11.04 1.55
N GLN A 170 -8.17 11.32 1.24
CA GLN A 170 -8.75 12.67 1.42
C GLN A 170 -8.76 13.11 2.89
N LYS A 171 -9.05 12.18 3.81
CA LYS A 171 -9.00 12.44 5.26
C LYS A 171 -7.57 12.72 5.71
N PHE A 172 -6.60 11.88 5.29
CA PHE A 172 -5.18 12.06 5.60
C PHE A 172 -4.67 13.40 5.07
N ALA A 173 -4.96 13.71 3.80
CA ALA A 173 -4.52 14.94 3.16
C ALA A 173 -5.05 16.20 3.89
N ARG A 174 -6.32 16.20 4.28
CA ARG A 174 -6.89 17.31 5.07
C ARG A 174 -6.20 17.49 6.42
N ASN A 175 -5.98 16.40 7.14
CA ASN A 175 -5.39 16.44 8.49
C ASN A 175 -3.91 16.82 8.47
N SER A 176 -3.19 16.50 7.40
CA SER A 176 -1.76 16.76 7.25
C SER A 176 -1.42 17.98 6.39
N GLY A 177 -2.42 18.76 5.95
CA GLY A 177 -2.19 19.93 5.12
C GLY A 177 -1.59 19.60 3.74
N ILE A 178 -1.90 18.43 3.18
CA ILE A 178 -1.42 17.98 1.88
C ILE A 178 -2.37 18.43 0.77
N ASN A 179 -1.80 18.77 -0.40
CA ASN A 179 -2.56 19.04 -1.61
C ASN A 179 -2.63 17.78 -2.51
N PRO A 180 -3.78 17.08 -2.59
CA PRO A 180 -3.91 15.91 -3.44
C PRO A 180 -3.68 16.20 -4.93
N ALA A 181 -4.06 17.39 -5.43
CA ALA A 181 -3.88 17.76 -6.84
C ALA A 181 -2.41 17.92 -7.26
N ARG A 182 -1.49 18.03 -6.29
CA ARG A 182 -0.05 18.05 -6.53
C ARG A 182 0.63 16.76 -6.10
N SER A 183 -0.12 15.82 -5.54
CA SER A 183 0.39 14.57 -4.96
C SER A 183 0.38 13.44 -5.98
N HIS A 184 1.17 12.42 -5.69
CA HIS A 184 1.38 11.24 -6.53
C HIS A 184 0.67 10.03 -5.95
N GLY A 185 0.17 9.13 -6.81
CA GLY A 185 -0.44 7.86 -6.40
C GLY A 185 0.09 6.71 -7.24
N TYR A 186 0.45 5.60 -6.61
CA TYR A 186 1.03 4.42 -7.25
C TYR A 186 0.21 3.18 -6.89
N ALA A 187 -0.28 2.43 -7.89
CA ALA A 187 -1.05 1.22 -7.67
C ALA A 187 -1.00 0.25 -8.87
N ASN A 188 -1.33 -1.03 -8.59
CA ASN A 188 -1.32 -2.11 -9.58
C ASN A 188 -2.72 -2.60 -9.98
N SER A 189 -3.77 -2.29 -9.24
CA SER A 189 -5.11 -2.85 -9.43
C SER A 189 -6.15 -1.83 -9.85
N ILE A 190 -7.08 -2.23 -10.71
CA ILE A 190 -8.25 -1.42 -11.09
C ILE A 190 -9.12 -1.02 -9.89
N THR A 191 -9.06 -1.77 -8.79
CA THR A 191 -9.79 -1.41 -7.56
C THR A 191 -9.27 -0.11 -6.96
N ASP A 192 -8.03 0.27 -7.25
CA ASP A 192 -7.36 1.46 -6.75
C ASP A 192 -7.62 2.72 -7.57
N ARG A 193 -8.36 2.61 -8.70
CA ARG A 193 -8.70 3.75 -9.56
C ARG A 193 -9.29 4.93 -8.80
N PHE A 194 -10.05 4.67 -7.74
CA PHE A 194 -10.71 5.73 -6.95
C PHE A 194 -9.71 6.67 -6.28
N PHE A 195 -8.66 6.13 -5.67
CA PHE A 195 -7.64 6.97 -5.07
C PHE A 195 -6.67 7.54 -6.13
N LEU A 196 -6.40 6.81 -7.22
CA LEU A 196 -5.61 7.32 -8.33
C LEU A 196 -6.26 8.54 -8.97
N PHE A 197 -7.59 8.55 -9.15
CA PHE A 197 -8.34 9.73 -9.59
C PHE A 197 -8.37 10.86 -8.55
N SER A 198 -8.00 10.60 -7.30
CA SER A 198 -8.00 11.60 -6.22
C SER A 198 -6.69 12.38 -6.12
N VAL A 199 -5.68 12.03 -6.91
CA VAL A 199 -4.36 12.70 -6.95
C VAL A 199 -4.12 13.35 -8.31
N GLY A 200 -3.22 14.35 -8.35
CA GLY A 200 -2.87 15.00 -9.60
C GLY A 200 -1.91 14.20 -10.49
N HIS A 201 -1.13 13.29 -9.89
CA HIS A 201 -0.15 12.48 -10.60
C HIS A 201 -0.37 10.98 -10.33
N PRO A 202 -1.35 10.34 -11.01
CA PRO A 202 -1.57 8.91 -10.90
C PRO A 202 -0.54 8.12 -11.72
N HIS A 203 -0.10 6.97 -11.19
CA HIS A 203 0.86 6.06 -11.82
C HIS A 203 0.36 4.62 -11.70
N ALA A 204 0.29 3.91 -12.81
CA ALA A 204 -0.01 2.48 -12.85
C ALA A 204 1.30 1.68 -12.76
N VAL A 205 1.45 0.85 -11.71
CA VAL A 205 2.65 0.03 -11.47
C VAL A 205 2.27 -1.43 -11.60
N ASN A 206 2.94 -2.20 -12.46
CA ASN A 206 2.63 -3.61 -12.73
C ASN A 206 1.11 -3.85 -12.86
N PRO A 207 0.38 -3.03 -13.67
CA PRO A 207 -1.07 -2.96 -13.63
C PRO A 207 -1.73 -4.25 -14.06
N ASP A 208 -2.86 -4.58 -13.43
CA ASP A 208 -3.79 -5.56 -13.99
C ASP A 208 -4.34 -5.05 -15.34
N LYS A 209 -4.85 -5.98 -16.19
CA LYS A 209 -5.33 -5.65 -17.56
C LYS A 209 -6.35 -4.51 -17.59
N LYS A 210 -7.19 -4.38 -16.54
CA LYS A 210 -8.23 -3.35 -16.48
C LYS A 210 -7.63 -1.98 -16.11
N LEU A 211 -6.68 -1.95 -15.16
CA LEU A 211 -5.97 -0.73 -14.82
C LEU A 211 -5.06 -0.28 -15.97
N GLU A 212 -4.41 -1.22 -16.67
CA GLU A 212 -3.59 -0.91 -17.84
C GLU A 212 -4.42 -0.25 -18.95
N ALA A 213 -5.62 -0.79 -19.23
CA ALA A 213 -6.55 -0.19 -20.21
C ALA A 213 -7.00 1.22 -19.78
N LEU A 214 -7.28 1.42 -18.49
CA LEU A 214 -7.64 2.73 -17.94
C LEU A 214 -6.47 3.71 -18.03
N ALA A 215 -5.27 3.31 -17.61
CA ALA A 215 -4.08 4.14 -17.67
C ALA A 215 -3.75 4.60 -19.10
N ARG A 216 -3.89 3.69 -20.08
CA ARG A 216 -3.72 4.03 -21.50
C ARG A 216 -4.76 5.03 -21.97
N LYS A 217 -6.04 4.86 -21.58
CA LYS A 217 -7.12 5.78 -21.94
C LYS A 217 -6.88 7.20 -21.39
N ASP A 218 -6.46 7.28 -20.13
CA ASP A 218 -6.33 8.55 -19.40
C ASP A 218 -4.87 9.07 -19.42
N THR A 219 -4.00 8.45 -20.25
CA THR A 219 -2.58 8.83 -20.45
C THR A 219 -1.75 8.84 -19.16
N TRP A 220 -2.08 7.94 -18.22
CA TRP A 220 -1.30 7.79 -16.99
C TRP A 220 0.02 7.07 -17.25
N PRO A 221 1.14 7.49 -16.63
CA PRO A 221 2.39 6.75 -16.67
C PRO A 221 2.23 5.32 -16.18
N THR A 222 2.79 4.37 -16.93
CA THR A 222 2.76 2.94 -16.61
C THR A 222 4.19 2.45 -16.39
N TRP A 223 4.40 1.74 -15.28
CA TRP A 223 5.70 1.22 -14.85
C TRP A 223 5.64 -0.30 -14.72
N HIS A 224 6.70 -0.97 -15.14
CA HIS A 224 6.89 -2.41 -14.96
C HIS A 224 8.14 -2.63 -14.12
N TRP A 225 7.93 -2.81 -12.80
CA TRP A 225 8.99 -3.10 -11.85
C TRP A 225 9.23 -4.61 -11.78
N SER A 226 10.49 -5.03 -11.70
CA SER A 226 10.88 -6.43 -11.71
C SER A 226 11.41 -6.89 -10.35
N THR A 227 11.32 -8.21 -10.11
CA THR A 227 11.89 -8.83 -8.92
C THR A 227 13.39 -9.07 -9.04
N GLU A 228 13.96 -8.92 -10.24
CA GLU A 228 15.40 -9.03 -10.46
C GLU A 228 16.09 -7.82 -9.85
N ARG A 229 17.01 -8.06 -8.92
CA ARG A 229 17.87 -7.01 -8.37
C ARG A 229 18.76 -6.49 -9.49
N GLN A 230 18.46 -5.33 -10.02
CA GLN A 230 19.46 -4.59 -10.79
C GLN A 230 20.54 -4.13 -9.81
N ALA A 231 21.77 -4.64 -10.02
CA ALA A 231 22.91 -4.40 -9.14
C ALA A 231 23.43 -2.95 -9.19
N ASP A 232 22.86 -2.07 -10.03
CA ASP A 232 23.34 -0.71 -10.23
C ASP A 232 22.31 0.36 -9.85
N TRP A 233 22.42 0.83 -8.62
CA TRP A 233 21.66 1.96 -8.08
C TRP A 233 21.82 3.25 -8.90
N SER A 234 23.02 3.49 -9.48
CA SER A 234 23.29 4.69 -10.28
C SER A 234 22.49 4.71 -11.58
N ALA A 235 22.21 3.54 -12.16
CA ALA A 235 21.35 3.37 -13.32
C ALA A 235 19.87 3.63 -12.97
N THR A 236 19.42 3.15 -11.81
CA THR A 236 18.03 3.33 -11.34
C THR A 236 17.72 4.80 -11.02
N LYS A 237 18.71 5.54 -10.46
CA LYS A 237 18.57 6.98 -10.21
C LYS A 237 18.44 7.76 -11.52
N ARG A 238 19.27 7.47 -12.52
CA ARG A 238 19.18 8.08 -13.87
C ARG A 238 17.84 7.79 -14.55
N PHE A 239 17.26 6.62 -14.32
CA PHE A 239 15.94 6.26 -14.87
C PHE A 239 14.80 7.05 -14.21
N ALA A 240 14.93 7.34 -12.92
CA ALA A 240 14.00 8.19 -12.19
C ALA A 240 14.05 9.65 -12.69
N ASP A 241 15.24 10.18 -12.92
CA ASP A 241 15.48 11.57 -13.34
C ASP A 241 15.09 11.83 -14.82
N ASN A 242 15.36 10.88 -15.72
CA ASN A 242 15.09 11.04 -17.16
C ASN A 242 13.61 10.99 -17.55
N ASN A 243 12.73 10.40 -16.72
CA ASN A 243 11.30 10.34 -17.01
C ASN A 243 10.49 11.49 -16.40
N TYR A 244 11.16 12.48 -15.81
CA TYR A 244 10.52 13.67 -15.23
C TYR A 244 11.11 14.98 -15.77
N GLN A 245 11.25 15.09 -17.08
CA GLN A 245 11.18 16.40 -17.70
C GLN A 245 9.71 16.78 -17.86
N ILE A 246 9.06 17.15 -16.77
CA ILE A 246 7.85 17.95 -16.84
C ILE A 246 8.36 19.37 -17.11
N GLU A 247 8.18 19.84 -18.34
CA GLU A 247 8.29 21.26 -18.66
C GLU A 247 7.41 22.02 -17.64
N GLU A 248 8.04 22.85 -16.81
CA GLU A 248 7.30 23.81 -16.02
C GLU A 248 6.58 24.72 -17.02
N PRO A 249 5.25 24.81 -17.00
CA PRO A 249 4.58 25.83 -17.80
C PRO A 249 5.00 27.20 -17.27
N ALA A 250 5.43 28.04 -18.19
CA ALA A 250 5.89 29.40 -18.00
C ALA A 250 4.87 30.30 -17.25
#